data_19a893573b357c64a395d8023c72b71a
#
_entry.id   19a893573b357c64a395d8023c72b71a
#
_cell.length_a   1.000
_cell.length_b   1.000
_cell.length_c   1.000
_cell.angle_alpha   90.00
_cell.angle_beta   90.00
_cell.angle_gamma   90.00
#
_symmetry.space_group_name_H-M   'P 1'
#
loop_
_entity.id
_entity.type
_entity.pdbx_description
1 polymer ?
#
loop_
_entity_poly.entity_id
_entity_poly.type
_entity_poly.pdbx_seq_one_letter_code
_entity_poly.pdbx_strand_id
1 'polypeptide(L)'
;MHLFPFDPWLGVEPILLDGTMIRPALDDSIKQDAIKYLPETNLPSLLHSDGSPVVEVNSFITFLRSDGVSLASAGHYARDLQVFARYLRDARSKSLLDASSADVGKYRSLRLEGPGELRLSGSSWKRTSAALTRFYQWAASEDAGLISVAPKTRFR
;
A
#
# COMPACT_ATOMS: atom_id res chain seq x y z
N MET A 1 -1.34 -8.93 -5.72
CA MET A 1 -0.75 -7.82 -4.94
C MET A 1 0.07 -8.42 -3.80
N HIS A 2 1.33 -8.11 -3.72
CA HIS A 2 2.27 -8.67 -2.76
C HIS A 2 2.93 -7.56 -1.96
N LEU A 3 3.12 -7.78 -0.66
CA LEU A 3 3.83 -6.88 0.22
C LEU A 3 5.25 -7.42 0.44
N PHE A 4 6.24 -6.61 0.08
CA PHE A 4 7.66 -6.91 0.28
C PHE A 4 8.30 -5.84 1.16
N PRO A 5 9.30 -6.19 1.99
CA PRO A 5 10.17 -5.19 2.57
C PRO A 5 10.87 -4.44 1.43
N PHE A 6 11.03 -3.13 1.60
CA PHE A 6 11.78 -2.35 0.62
C PHE A 6 13.24 -2.82 0.63
N ASP A 7 13.68 -3.39 -0.48
CA ASP A 7 15.08 -3.70 -0.73
C ASP A 7 15.64 -2.55 -1.57
N PRO A 8 16.69 -1.85 -1.16
CA PRO A 8 17.29 -0.77 -1.93
C PRO A 8 17.79 -1.23 -3.31
N TRP A 9 17.92 -2.53 -3.50
CA TRP A 9 18.25 -3.15 -4.78
C TRP A 9 17.04 -3.28 -5.71
N LEU A 10 15.84 -3.13 -5.20
CA LEU A 10 14.58 -3.12 -5.97
C LEU A 10 14.22 -1.71 -6.50
N GLY A 11 15.03 -0.69 -6.22
CA GLY A 11 14.97 0.60 -6.91
C GLY A 11 15.39 0.50 -8.39
N VAL A 12 15.98 -0.63 -8.77
CA VAL A 12 16.12 -1.04 -10.15
C VAL A 12 14.99 -2.04 -10.41
N GLU A 13 14.03 -1.65 -11.25
CA GLU A 13 12.91 -2.50 -11.60
C GLU A 13 13.38 -3.90 -11.98
N PRO A 14 12.89 -4.95 -11.31
CA PRO A 14 13.15 -6.30 -11.76
C PRO A 14 12.55 -6.46 -13.14
N ILE A 15 13.38 -6.71 -14.13
CA ILE A 15 12.90 -7.00 -15.48
C ILE A 15 12.27 -8.38 -15.46
N LEU A 16 10.95 -8.45 -15.67
CA LEU A 16 10.26 -9.70 -15.90
C LEU A 16 10.53 -10.15 -17.35
N LEU A 17 11.43 -11.09 -17.51
CA LEU A 17 11.58 -11.84 -18.74
C LEU A 17 10.99 -13.23 -18.53
N ASP A 18 9.92 -13.54 -19.28
CA ASP A 18 9.25 -14.86 -19.31
C ASP A 18 8.84 -15.43 -17.93
N GLY A 19 8.36 -14.55 -17.02
CA GLY A 19 7.96 -14.95 -15.67
C GLY A 19 9.12 -15.15 -14.69
N THR A 20 10.36 -14.93 -15.11
CA THR A 20 11.55 -14.98 -14.26
C THR A 20 11.99 -13.56 -13.89
N MET A 21 12.08 -13.28 -12.60
CA MET A 21 12.63 -12.00 -12.12
C MET A 21 14.13 -11.98 -12.34
N ILE A 22 14.61 -11.17 -13.28
CA ILE A 22 16.03 -10.91 -13.47
C ILE A 22 16.39 -9.63 -12.73
N ARG A 23 17.25 -9.74 -11.71
CA ARG A 23 17.86 -8.57 -11.06
C ARG A 23 19.07 -8.17 -11.90
N PRO A 24 19.09 -6.94 -12.44
CA PRO A 24 20.31 -6.45 -13.06
C PRO A 24 21.44 -6.44 -12.04
N ALA A 25 22.62 -6.92 -12.44
CA ALA A 25 23.80 -6.83 -11.61
C ALA A 25 24.19 -5.34 -11.50
N LEU A 26 23.92 -4.75 -10.34
CA LEU A 26 24.34 -3.40 -10.03
C LEU A 26 25.81 -3.43 -9.59
N ASP A 27 26.59 -2.51 -10.12
CA ASP A 27 27.93 -2.23 -9.62
C ASP A 27 27.89 -1.84 -8.13
N ASP A 28 28.86 -2.29 -7.34
CA ASP A 28 28.91 -2.01 -5.90
C ASP A 28 29.00 -0.51 -5.58
N SER A 29 29.54 0.31 -6.48
CA SER A 29 29.56 1.77 -6.33
C SER A 29 28.16 2.38 -6.44
N ILE A 30 27.33 1.91 -7.37
CA ILE A 30 25.93 2.31 -7.53
C ILE A 30 25.12 1.85 -6.32
N LYS A 31 25.43 0.68 -5.80
CA LYS A 31 24.81 0.15 -4.58
C LYS A 31 25.06 1.07 -3.39
N GLN A 32 26.29 1.48 -3.18
CA GLN A 32 26.66 2.35 -2.07
C GLN A 32 26.06 3.75 -2.19
N ASP A 33 25.99 4.30 -3.40
CA ASP A 33 25.35 5.58 -3.65
C ASP A 33 23.82 5.51 -3.43
N ALA A 34 23.17 4.43 -3.86
CA ALA A 34 21.75 4.22 -3.62
C ALA A 34 21.45 4.13 -2.11
N ILE A 35 22.25 3.43 -1.33
CA ILE A 35 22.12 3.34 0.13
C ILE A 35 22.29 4.71 0.79
N LYS A 36 23.21 5.54 0.30
CA LYS A 36 23.51 6.86 0.84
C LYS A 36 22.35 7.85 0.64
N TYR A 37 21.63 7.73 -0.47
CA TYR A 37 20.56 8.67 -0.84
C TYR A 37 19.14 8.17 -0.54
N LEU A 38 18.98 6.89 -0.17
CA LEU A 38 17.70 6.34 0.27
C LEU A 38 17.56 6.48 1.79
N PRO A 39 16.67 7.32 2.27
CA PRO A 39 16.57 7.60 3.71
C PRO A 39 16.15 6.40 4.56
N GLU A 40 15.55 5.36 3.96
CA GLU A 40 15.19 4.13 4.64
C GLU A 40 15.25 2.93 3.69
N THR A 41 16.06 1.93 4.07
CA THR A 41 16.32 0.72 3.27
C THR A 41 15.29 -0.40 3.47
N ASN A 42 14.35 -0.27 4.42
CA ASN A 42 13.42 -1.33 4.83
C ASN A 42 11.94 -0.94 4.75
N LEU A 43 11.60 0.04 3.94
CA LEU A 43 10.19 0.40 3.75
C LEU A 43 9.42 -0.77 3.10
N PRO A 44 8.26 -1.15 3.66
CA PRO A 44 7.40 -2.11 2.99
C PRO A 44 6.90 -1.53 1.66
N SER A 45 7.00 -2.33 0.61
CA SER A 45 6.51 -1.97 -0.72
C SER A 45 5.44 -2.94 -1.17
N LEU A 46 4.36 -2.40 -1.70
CA LEU A 46 3.27 -3.19 -2.26
C LEU A 46 3.43 -3.27 -3.77
N LEU A 47 3.38 -4.49 -4.29
CA LEU A 47 3.51 -4.75 -5.73
C LEU A 47 2.23 -5.43 -6.25
N HIS A 48 1.89 -5.12 -7.50
CA HIS A 48 0.91 -5.89 -8.26
C HIS A 48 1.44 -7.30 -8.58
N SER A 49 0.57 -8.18 -9.02
CA SER A 49 0.96 -9.56 -9.40
C SER A 49 1.95 -9.62 -10.56
N ASP A 50 2.00 -8.60 -11.40
CA ASP A 50 2.97 -8.45 -12.49
C ASP A 50 4.33 -7.85 -12.05
N GLY A 51 4.48 -7.56 -10.75
CA GLY A 51 5.68 -6.98 -10.16
C GLY A 51 5.75 -5.46 -10.22
N SER A 52 4.80 -4.77 -10.87
CA SER A 52 4.76 -3.31 -10.90
C SER A 52 4.39 -2.75 -9.51
N PRO A 53 4.92 -1.58 -9.12
CA PRO A 53 4.63 -0.98 -7.83
C PRO A 53 3.19 -0.46 -7.76
N VAL A 54 2.56 -0.64 -6.61
CA VAL A 54 1.29 0.03 -6.27
C VAL A 54 1.63 1.43 -5.79
N VAL A 55 1.72 2.36 -6.72
CA VAL A 55 2.29 3.71 -6.51
C VAL A 55 1.59 4.45 -5.38
N GLU A 56 0.27 4.43 -5.34
CA GLU A 56 -0.51 5.12 -4.32
C GLU A 56 -0.24 4.61 -2.90
N VAL A 57 -0.08 3.30 -2.72
CA VAL A 57 0.24 2.74 -1.40
C VAL A 57 1.67 3.03 -1.01
N ASN A 58 2.61 2.85 -1.93
CA ASN A 58 4.03 3.07 -1.66
C ASN A 58 4.31 4.54 -1.35
N SER A 59 3.67 5.46 -2.06
CA SER A 59 3.75 6.90 -1.76
C SER A 59 3.15 7.24 -0.40
N PHE A 60 2.05 6.62 -0.04
CA PHE A 60 1.44 6.77 1.28
C PHE A 60 2.35 6.25 2.40
N ILE A 61 3.00 5.11 2.22
CA ILE A 61 3.97 4.57 3.19
C ILE A 61 5.14 5.54 3.39
N THR A 62 5.66 6.11 2.31
CA THR A 62 6.71 7.14 2.38
C THR A 62 6.23 8.36 3.16
N PHE A 63 5.03 8.83 2.90
CA PHE A 63 4.41 9.93 3.65
C PHE A 63 4.29 9.60 5.14
N LEU A 64 3.78 8.42 5.49
CA LEU A 64 3.65 8.01 6.89
C LEU A 64 4.98 8.05 7.63
N ARG A 65 6.06 7.63 6.99
CA ARG A 65 7.39 7.65 7.58
C ARG A 65 7.90 9.07 7.79
N SER A 66 7.70 9.95 6.83
CA SER A 66 8.06 11.36 6.96
C SER A 66 7.23 12.08 8.04
N ASP A 67 6.01 11.60 8.29
CA ASP A 67 5.12 12.11 9.35
C ASP A 67 5.36 11.46 10.72
N GLY A 68 6.42 10.69 10.88
CA GLY A 68 6.86 10.13 12.15
C GLY A 68 6.21 8.80 12.54
N VAL A 69 5.46 8.16 11.65
CA VAL A 69 4.88 6.83 11.90
C VAL A 69 5.99 5.78 11.91
N SER A 70 5.98 4.87 12.88
CA SER A 70 6.98 3.80 12.98
C SER A 70 6.94 2.86 11.78
N LEU A 71 8.06 2.21 11.49
CA LEU A 71 8.16 1.22 10.42
C LEU A 71 7.16 0.07 10.61
N ALA A 72 7.01 -0.42 11.83
CA ALA A 72 6.04 -1.48 12.16
C ALA A 72 4.60 -1.04 11.88
N SER A 73 4.23 0.17 12.29
CA SER A 73 2.90 0.72 12.02
C SER A 73 2.66 0.96 10.54
N ALA A 74 3.64 1.48 9.80
CA ALA A 74 3.55 1.63 8.35
C ALA A 74 3.33 0.29 7.65
N GLY A 75 4.00 -0.77 8.10
CA GLY A 75 3.79 -2.14 7.62
C GLY A 75 2.36 -2.65 7.88
N HIS A 76 1.80 -2.36 9.04
CA HIS A 76 0.40 -2.70 9.34
C HIS A 76 -0.58 -1.95 8.43
N TYR A 77 -0.38 -0.66 8.21
CA TYR A 77 -1.18 0.12 7.26
C TYR A 77 -1.12 -0.47 5.85
N ALA A 78 0.08 -0.83 5.38
CA ALA A 78 0.26 -1.44 4.06
C ALA A 78 -0.52 -2.76 3.93
N ARG A 79 -0.50 -3.61 4.95
CA ARG A 79 -1.25 -4.88 4.97
C ARG A 79 -2.76 -4.67 4.96
N ASP A 80 -3.25 -3.73 5.76
CA ASP A 80 -4.68 -3.43 5.80
C ASP A 80 -5.16 -2.90 4.44
N LEU A 81 -4.37 -2.04 3.79
CA LEU A 81 -4.64 -1.55 2.43
C LEU A 81 -4.56 -2.67 1.39
N GLN A 82 -3.62 -3.59 1.50
CA GLN A 82 -3.49 -4.74 0.62
C GLN A 82 -4.76 -5.62 0.65
N VAL A 83 -5.26 -5.92 1.84
CA VAL A 83 -6.46 -6.74 2.00
C VAL A 83 -7.69 -6.03 1.45
N PHE A 84 -7.83 -4.74 1.71
CA PHE A 84 -8.93 -3.95 1.17
C PHE A 84 -8.85 -3.80 -0.35
N ALA A 85 -7.68 -3.57 -0.90
CA ALA A 85 -7.47 -3.49 -2.35
C ALA A 85 -7.83 -4.80 -3.06
N ARG A 86 -7.51 -5.93 -2.45
CA ARG A 86 -7.90 -7.25 -2.95
C ARG A 86 -9.42 -7.42 -2.95
N TYR A 87 -10.08 -7.04 -1.87
CA TYR A 87 -11.54 -7.03 -1.81
C TYR A 87 -12.17 -6.16 -2.90
N LEU A 88 -11.67 -4.94 -3.09
CA LEU A 88 -12.16 -4.04 -4.13
C LEU A 88 -12.01 -4.64 -5.52
N ARG A 89 -10.86 -5.21 -5.82
CA ARG A 89 -10.61 -5.88 -7.11
C ARG A 89 -11.56 -7.04 -7.33
N ASP A 90 -11.66 -7.96 -6.37
CA ASP A 90 -12.35 -9.23 -6.53
C ASP A 90 -13.87 -9.10 -6.42
N ALA A 91 -14.37 -8.25 -5.53
CA ALA A 91 -15.80 -8.10 -5.27
C ALA A 91 -16.43 -6.88 -5.94
N ARG A 92 -15.64 -5.88 -6.30
CA ARG A 92 -16.15 -4.60 -6.80
C ARG A 92 -15.55 -4.17 -8.15
N SER A 93 -14.52 -4.87 -8.64
CA SER A 93 -13.79 -4.53 -9.87
C SER A 93 -13.28 -3.08 -9.87
N LYS A 94 -12.76 -2.63 -8.73
CA LYS A 94 -12.27 -1.27 -8.49
C LYS A 94 -10.84 -1.26 -7.98
N SER A 95 -10.15 -0.16 -8.23
CA SER A 95 -8.88 0.15 -7.56
C SER A 95 -9.11 0.85 -6.22
N LEU A 96 -8.05 1.03 -5.42
CA LEU A 96 -8.12 1.79 -4.17
C LEU A 96 -8.61 3.23 -4.37
N LEU A 97 -8.17 3.87 -5.45
CA LEU A 97 -8.54 5.27 -5.73
C LEU A 97 -9.97 5.43 -6.23
N ASP A 98 -10.60 4.35 -6.71
CA ASP A 98 -11.98 4.36 -7.21
C ASP A 98 -13.01 3.97 -6.13
N ALA A 99 -12.56 3.64 -4.92
CA ALA A 99 -13.43 3.22 -3.85
C ALA A 99 -14.33 4.36 -3.37
N SER A 100 -15.59 4.03 -3.10
CA SER A 100 -16.56 4.93 -2.50
C SER A 100 -16.76 4.61 -1.01
N SER A 101 -17.42 5.51 -0.28
CA SER A 101 -17.84 5.25 1.10
C SER A 101 -18.75 4.03 1.22
N ALA A 102 -19.58 3.77 0.20
CA ALA A 102 -20.41 2.57 0.13
C ALA A 102 -19.57 1.28 0.04
N ASP A 103 -18.45 1.30 -0.68
CA ASP A 103 -17.54 0.16 -0.75
C ASP A 103 -16.89 -0.13 0.61
N VAL A 104 -16.49 0.90 1.34
CA VAL A 104 -15.97 0.76 2.70
C VAL A 104 -17.03 0.23 3.66
N GLY A 105 -18.27 0.71 3.55
CA GLY A 105 -19.41 0.22 4.34
C GLY A 105 -19.67 -1.27 4.13
N LYS A 106 -19.66 -1.72 2.88
CA LYS A 106 -19.82 -3.15 2.54
C LYS A 106 -18.65 -4.00 3.05
N TYR A 107 -17.44 -3.48 2.92
CA TYR A 107 -16.25 -4.12 3.46
C TYR A 107 -16.32 -4.25 4.99
N ARG A 108 -16.77 -3.19 5.67
CA ARG A 108 -17.00 -3.22 7.12
C ARG A 108 -17.97 -4.34 7.51
N SER A 109 -19.12 -4.42 6.86
CA SER A 109 -20.11 -5.47 7.14
C SER A 109 -19.52 -6.87 6.91
N LEU A 110 -18.77 -7.07 5.81
CA LEU A 110 -18.10 -8.33 5.54
C LEU A 110 -17.10 -8.71 6.65
N ARG A 111 -16.33 -7.74 7.14
CA ARG A 111 -15.28 -7.98 8.14
C ARG A 111 -15.79 -8.08 9.57
N LEU A 112 -16.97 -7.58 9.88
CA LEU A 112 -17.58 -7.67 11.22
C LEU A 112 -18.65 -8.76 11.33
N GLU A 113 -19.39 -8.99 10.26
CA GLU A 113 -20.60 -9.83 10.26
C GLU A 113 -20.53 -11.00 9.27
N GLY A 114 -19.51 -11.03 8.43
CA GLY A 114 -19.33 -12.05 7.40
C GLY A 114 -18.91 -13.43 7.94
N PRO A 115 -18.54 -14.38 7.06
CA PRO A 115 -18.08 -15.71 7.43
C PRO A 115 -16.94 -15.65 8.45
N GLY A 116 -16.87 -16.61 9.38
CA GLY A 116 -15.96 -16.61 10.52
C GLY A 116 -14.49 -16.41 10.17
N GLU A 117 -14.04 -17.00 9.07
CA GLU A 117 -12.67 -16.87 8.56
C GLU A 117 -12.30 -15.47 8.05
N LEU A 118 -13.31 -14.67 7.66
CA LEU A 118 -13.13 -13.28 7.20
C LEU A 118 -13.38 -12.28 8.32
N ARG A 119 -13.90 -12.72 9.45
CA ARG A 119 -14.33 -11.86 10.53
C ARG A 119 -13.16 -11.32 11.34
N LEU A 120 -13.20 -10.01 11.61
CA LEU A 120 -12.27 -9.34 12.51
C LEU A 120 -12.92 -9.07 13.87
N SER A 121 -12.08 -8.98 14.90
CA SER A 121 -12.48 -8.40 16.18
C SER A 121 -12.77 -6.90 16.01
N GLY A 122 -13.54 -6.31 16.94
CA GLY A 122 -13.80 -4.88 16.94
C GLY A 122 -12.53 -4.04 17.03
N SER A 123 -11.53 -4.49 17.80
CA SER A 123 -10.24 -3.80 17.91
C SER A 123 -9.43 -3.87 16.61
N SER A 124 -9.42 -5.02 15.94
CA SER A 124 -8.77 -5.18 14.63
C SER A 124 -9.47 -4.34 13.56
N TRP A 125 -10.79 -4.27 13.60
CA TRP A 125 -11.53 -3.38 12.69
C TRP A 125 -11.21 -1.90 12.94
N LYS A 126 -11.11 -1.46 14.19
CA LYS A 126 -10.71 -0.08 14.51
C LYS A 126 -9.37 0.29 13.88
N ARG A 127 -8.38 -0.62 13.95
CA ARG A 127 -7.07 -0.42 13.30
C ARG A 127 -7.21 -0.34 11.79
N THR A 128 -7.91 -1.26 11.17
CA THR A 128 -8.15 -1.27 9.71
C THR A 128 -8.89 0.00 9.27
N SER A 129 -9.93 0.40 9.98
CA SER A 129 -10.69 1.61 9.71
C SER A 129 -9.82 2.87 9.81
N ALA A 130 -8.93 2.93 10.80
CA ALA A 130 -7.97 4.04 10.94
C ALA A 130 -7.00 4.08 9.75
N ALA A 131 -6.52 2.92 9.30
CA ALA A 131 -5.64 2.84 8.12
C ALA A 131 -6.34 3.35 6.85
N LEU A 132 -7.57 2.90 6.60
CA LEU A 132 -8.36 3.35 5.45
C LEU A 132 -8.65 4.85 5.51
N THR A 133 -9.09 5.34 6.66
CA THR A 133 -9.38 6.76 6.87
C THR A 133 -8.13 7.61 6.58
N ARG A 134 -6.99 7.23 7.13
CA ARG A 134 -5.75 7.98 6.96
C ARG A 134 -5.25 7.95 5.52
N PHE A 135 -5.38 6.81 4.85
CA PHE A 135 -5.02 6.68 3.44
C PHE A 135 -5.86 7.64 2.57
N TYR A 136 -7.19 7.61 2.72
CA TYR A 136 -8.05 8.44 1.88
C TYR A 136 -7.98 9.94 2.23
N GLN A 137 -7.74 10.29 3.48
CA GLN A 137 -7.43 11.68 3.86
C GLN A 137 -6.15 12.17 3.18
N TRP A 138 -5.10 11.36 3.22
CA TRP A 138 -3.86 11.67 2.53
C TRP A 138 -4.05 11.75 1.00
N ALA A 139 -4.73 10.78 0.40
CA ALA A 139 -4.97 10.75 -1.05
C ALA A 139 -5.78 11.96 -1.55
N ALA A 140 -6.63 12.54 -0.70
CA ALA A 140 -7.39 13.74 -1.00
C ALA A 140 -6.62 15.04 -0.69
N SER A 141 -5.44 14.96 -0.09
CA SER A 141 -4.61 16.10 0.32
C SER A 141 -3.62 16.51 -0.76
N GLU A 142 -3.04 17.71 -0.59
CA GLU A 142 -1.95 18.20 -1.45
C GLU A 142 -0.66 17.36 -1.29
N ASP A 143 -0.47 16.70 -0.15
CA ASP A 143 0.70 15.85 0.14
C ASP A 143 0.76 14.61 -0.78
N ALA A 144 -0.34 14.20 -1.36
CA ALA A 144 -0.37 13.13 -2.35
C ALA A 144 0.24 13.54 -3.71
N GLY A 145 0.41 14.83 -3.94
CA GLY A 145 1.16 15.44 -5.04
C GLY A 145 0.75 14.99 -6.45
N LEU A 146 1.29 13.88 -6.90
CA LEU A 146 1.12 13.36 -8.26
C LEU A 146 -0.13 12.48 -8.44
N ILE A 147 -0.87 12.17 -7.37
CA ILE A 147 -2.11 11.38 -7.43
C ILE A 147 -3.29 12.34 -7.52
N SER A 148 -3.24 13.23 -8.50
CA SER A 148 -4.18 14.34 -8.67
C SER A 148 -5.62 13.95 -9.04
N VAL A 149 -5.95 12.67 -9.04
CA VAL A 149 -7.25 12.13 -9.48
C VAL A 149 -7.93 11.31 -8.38
N ALA A 150 -7.47 11.43 -7.14
CA ALA A 150 -8.16 10.74 -6.03
C ALA A 150 -9.60 11.26 -5.93
N PRO A 151 -10.59 10.37 -5.92
CA PRO A 151 -11.96 10.79 -5.73
C PRO A 151 -12.05 11.53 -4.39
N LYS A 152 -12.73 12.68 -4.38
CA LYS A 152 -12.99 13.48 -3.18
C LYS A 152 -13.97 12.73 -2.26
N THR A 153 -13.62 11.55 -1.86
CA THR A 153 -14.45 10.73 -0.99
C THR A 153 -14.12 11.10 0.44
N ARG A 154 -14.96 11.92 1.05
CA ARG A 154 -14.90 12.18 2.49
C ARG A 154 -15.38 10.93 3.21
N PHE A 155 -14.48 10.16 3.76
CA PHE A 155 -14.83 9.16 4.76
C PHE A 155 -15.12 9.88 6.08
N ARG A 156 -16.31 9.75 6.57
CA ARG A 156 -16.68 10.14 7.93
C ARG A 156 -16.62 8.93 8.85
#